data_3566c2059276db92724090e75e60c4fc
#
_entry.id   3566c2059276db92724090e75e60c4fc
#
_cell.length_a   1.000
_cell.length_b   1.000
_cell.length_c   1.000
_cell.angle_alpha   90.00
_cell.angle_beta   90.00
_cell.angle_gamma   90.00
#
_symmetry.space_group_name_H-M   'P 1'
#
loop_
_entity.id
_entity.type
_entity.pdbx_description
1 polymer ?
#
loop_
_entity_poly.entity_id
_entity_poly.type
_entity_poly.pdbx_seq_one_letter_code
_entity_poly.pdbx_strand_id
1 'polypeptide(L)'
;MSPIVVSGIAVMTSIGANINDTWDGLLNQKNGAKPVSSFPINEHKNRNACEVTDISLFCDRNVVKLGRASSMLITTIDDALSDAKVEINQIEKCGVCIGTTMGELSGITNNSGAINKYGPHILSENIKKHYNISGPSWTLTNACAAGNFSIARAVDELEKGNADVMIAAGVDAMSWVAFTGFSSLRAMSPDICRPFDKNRKGLILGEGAGVLILETLEHLLKRKGSAKGTILGYGFNCDAHHITQPDPNAIGAVLAMESALKNANLTISDIGYVNAHGTGTPANDLMEGKALYDFFGEYIKTSSIKGNIGHTLGAASVIEAAICIRVLEEKLVPPTANIENLDPNIKVEVIKDIPQHFDYKFIMSNAYAFGGINSSIIIGRLN
;
A
#
# COMPACT_ATOMS: atom_id res chain seq x y z
N MET A 1 -25.57 -0.20 8.91
CA MET A 1 -24.42 -1.03 9.37
C MET A 1 -23.56 -0.17 10.29
N SER A 2 -22.86 -0.79 11.27
CA SER A 2 -21.91 -0.06 12.12
C SER A 2 -20.72 0.39 11.27
N PRO A 3 -20.22 1.64 11.42
CA PRO A 3 -19.03 2.08 10.69
C PRO A 3 -17.84 1.14 10.94
N ILE A 4 -17.03 0.92 9.90
CA ILE A 4 -15.79 0.16 10.03
C ILE A 4 -14.66 1.14 10.33
N VAL A 5 -14.01 0.93 11.45
CA VAL A 5 -12.95 1.80 11.98
C VAL A 5 -11.59 1.12 11.91
N VAL A 6 -10.57 1.94 11.80
CA VAL A 6 -9.17 1.54 11.91
C VAL A 6 -8.73 1.85 13.32
N SER A 7 -8.37 0.84 14.09
CA SER A 7 -7.92 1.00 15.48
C SER A 7 -6.41 0.94 15.64
N GLY A 8 -5.70 0.35 14.68
CA GLY A 8 -4.24 0.28 14.68
C GLY A 8 -3.67 0.30 13.27
N ILE A 9 -2.48 0.87 13.14
CA ILE A 9 -1.73 0.96 11.89
C ILE A 9 -0.26 0.64 12.12
N ALA A 10 0.35 -0.05 11.18
CA ALA A 10 1.81 -0.21 11.16
C ALA A 10 2.31 -0.30 9.72
N VAL A 11 3.54 0.13 9.51
CA VAL A 11 4.26 -0.04 8.25
C VAL A 11 5.71 -0.37 8.51
N MET A 12 6.32 -1.09 7.57
CA MET A 12 7.75 -1.33 7.49
C MET A 12 8.20 -1.03 6.07
N THR A 13 9.17 -0.12 5.90
CA THR A 13 9.63 0.35 4.60
C THR A 13 11.15 0.51 4.56
N SER A 14 11.71 0.77 3.39
CA SER A 14 13.15 1.03 3.21
C SER A 14 13.67 2.29 3.91
N ILE A 15 12.80 3.20 4.35
CA ILE A 15 13.18 4.45 5.01
C ILE A 15 12.84 4.49 6.50
N GLY A 16 12.11 3.49 7.00
CA GLY A 16 11.72 3.38 8.39
C GLY A 16 11.24 1.98 8.79
N ALA A 17 11.62 1.53 9.97
CA ALA A 17 11.25 0.24 10.52
C ALA A 17 9.80 0.18 11.04
N ASN A 18 9.20 1.33 11.28
CA ASN A 18 7.85 1.52 11.82
C ASN A 18 7.19 2.75 11.20
N ILE A 19 5.94 3.02 11.60
CA ILE A 19 5.16 4.13 11.06
C ILE A 19 5.78 5.51 11.37
N ASN A 20 6.37 5.71 12.55
CA ASN A 20 6.96 6.99 12.94
C ASN A 20 8.24 7.28 12.15
N ASP A 21 9.16 6.31 12.06
CA ASP A 21 10.40 6.45 11.28
C ASP A 21 10.11 6.65 9.79
N THR A 22 9.10 5.93 9.26
CA THR A 22 8.66 6.09 7.87
C THR A 22 8.06 7.48 7.66
N TRP A 23 7.21 7.95 8.57
CA TRP A 23 6.60 9.27 8.52
C TRP A 23 7.64 10.39 8.51
N ASP A 24 8.57 10.35 9.45
CA ASP A 24 9.67 11.31 9.51
C ASP A 24 10.53 11.28 8.25
N GLY A 25 10.78 10.08 7.73
CA GLY A 25 11.46 9.90 6.45
C GLY A 25 10.73 10.53 5.26
N LEU A 26 9.41 10.42 5.20
CA LEU A 26 8.58 11.03 4.16
C LEU A 26 8.60 12.56 4.25
N LEU A 27 8.39 13.13 5.44
CA LEU A 27 8.41 14.58 5.65
C LEU A 27 9.77 15.21 5.30
N ASN A 28 10.86 14.49 5.55
CA ASN A 28 12.23 14.90 5.23
C ASN A 28 12.69 14.45 3.83
N GLN A 29 11.79 13.95 2.99
CA GLN A 29 12.06 13.48 1.62
C GLN A 29 13.22 12.48 1.53
N LYS A 30 13.39 11.63 2.54
CA LYS A 30 14.41 10.57 2.55
C LYS A 30 14.21 9.64 1.35
N ASN A 31 15.28 9.33 0.64
CA ASN A 31 15.25 8.41 -0.49
C ASN A 31 15.79 7.03 -0.06
N GLY A 32 14.96 6.00 -0.20
CA GLY A 32 15.30 4.61 0.15
C GLY A 32 16.03 3.85 -0.96
N ALA A 33 16.14 4.41 -2.18
CA ALA A 33 16.76 3.74 -3.30
C ALA A 33 18.27 3.59 -3.08
N LYS A 34 18.76 2.33 -3.10
CA LYS A 34 20.16 1.94 -2.93
C LYS A 34 20.49 0.80 -3.88
N PRO A 35 21.78 0.53 -4.16
CA PRO A 35 22.14 -0.67 -4.89
C PRO A 35 21.58 -1.92 -4.22
N VAL A 36 20.98 -2.80 -5.05
CA VAL A 36 20.39 -4.07 -4.58
C VAL A 36 21.45 -4.90 -3.86
N SER A 37 21.11 -5.40 -2.70
CA SER A 37 21.98 -6.21 -1.83
C SER A 37 21.50 -7.64 -1.62
N SER A 38 20.22 -7.92 -1.81
CA SER A 38 19.60 -9.22 -1.50
C SER A 38 19.98 -10.35 -2.46
N PHE A 39 20.42 -10.03 -3.69
CA PHE A 39 20.80 -11.01 -4.71
C PHE A 39 21.73 -10.41 -5.77
N PRO A 40 22.50 -11.25 -6.52
CA PRO A 40 23.36 -10.79 -7.60
C PRO A 40 22.57 -10.17 -8.77
N ILE A 41 23.01 -9.00 -9.25
CA ILE A 41 22.38 -8.24 -10.36
C ILE A 41 23.35 -7.96 -11.51
N ASN A 42 24.34 -8.82 -11.73
CA ASN A 42 25.45 -8.56 -12.65
C ASN A 42 25.00 -8.25 -14.09
N GLU A 43 23.92 -8.87 -14.56
CA GLU A 43 23.38 -8.74 -15.91
C GLU A 43 22.29 -7.68 -16.07
N HIS A 44 21.85 -7.06 -14.97
CA HIS A 44 20.76 -6.08 -15.00
C HIS A 44 21.29 -4.68 -15.28
N LYS A 45 20.57 -3.91 -16.11
CA LYS A 45 20.87 -2.48 -16.34
C LYS A 45 20.49 -1.63 -15.14
N ASN A 46 19.36 -1.96 -14.51
CA ASN A 46 18.91 -1.33 -13.27
C ASN A 46 19.72 -1.90 -12.10
N ARG A 47 20.06 -1.06 -11.15
CA ARG A 47 20.94 -1.42 -10.03
C ARG A 47 20.33 -1.15 -8.68
N ASN A 48 19.31 -0.29 -8.62
CA ASN A 48 18.76 0.23 -7.38
C ASN A 48 17.39 -0.39 -7.05
N ALA A 49 17.17 -0.57 -5.76
CA ALA A 49 15.89 -0.92 -5.16
C ALA A 49 15.74 -0.23 -3.78
N CYS A 50 14.55 -0.21 -3.26
CA CYS A 50 14.25 0.26 -1.91
C CYS A 50 14.06 -0.95 -1.00
N GLU A 51 15.16 -1.50 -0.48
CA GLU A 51 15.18 -2.69 0.39
C GLU A 51 15.09 -2.30 1.87
N VAL A 52 14.42 -3.12 2.68
CA VAL A 52 14.47 -3.06 4.15
C VAL A 52 15.75 -3.74 4.60
N THR A 53 16.77 -2.94 4.93
CA THR A 53 18.13 -3.45 5.16
C THR A 53 18.42 -3.91 6.58
N ASP A 54 17.62 -3.48 7.56
CA ASP A 54 17.82 -3.91 8.95
C ASP A 54 17.20 -5.29 9.22
N ILE A 55 18.01 -6.32 9.02
CA ILE A 55 17.62 -7.72 9.22
C ILE A 55 17.38 -8.03 10.72
N SER A 56 17.93 -7.23 11.64
CA SER A 56 17.75 -7.45 13.08
C SER A 56 16.29 -7.34 13.50
N LEU A 57 15.49 -6.58 12.74
CA LEU A 57 14.05 -6.44 12.94
C LEU A 57 13.30 -7.80 12.84
N PHE A 58 13.88 -8.78 12.12
CA PHE A 58 13.23 -10.08 11.90
C PHE A 58 13.85 -11.21 12.72
N CYS A 59 15.09 -11.05 13.23
CA CYS A 59 15.89 -12.16 13.77
C CYS A 59 15.44 -12.67 15.15
N ASP A 60 14.84 -11.83 15.97
CA ASP A 60 14.54 -12.15 17.38
C ASP A 60 13.26 -13.00 17.59
N ARG A 61 12.51 -13.32 16.55
CA ARG A 61 11.13 -13.84 16.73
C ARG A 61 10.88 -15.29 16.31
N ASN A 62 11.88 -16.15 16.18
CA ASN A 62 11.72 -17.55 15.70
C ASN A 62 11.02 -17.69 14.32
N VAL A 63 10.83 -16.61 13.58
CA VAL A 63 10.01 -16.49 12.38
C VAL A 63 10.84 -16.62 11.10
N VAL A 64 12.17 -16.54 11.21
CA VAL A 64 13.13 -16.56 10.08
C VAL A 64 12.95 -17.78 9.16
N LYS A 65 12.43 -18.88 9.70
CA LYS A 65 12.16 -20.11 8.93
C LYS A 65 10.94 -20.02 8.01
N LEU A 66 10.10 -18.97 8.16
CA LEU A 66 8.86 -18.81 7.40
C LEU A 66 9.06 -18.08 6.07
N GLY A 67 10.23 -17.45 5.86
CA GLY A 67 10.55 -16.65 4.70
C GLY A 67 10.47 -15.14 4.96
N ARG A 68 11.05 -14.35 4.03
CA ARG A 68 11.23 -12.90 4.22
C ARG A 68 9.91 -12.14 4.29
N ALA A 69 8.99 -12.40 3.33
CA ALA A 69 7.71 -11.71 3.30
C ALA A 69 6.86 -12.04 4.54
N SER A 70 6.81 -13.31 4.94
CA SER A 70 6.10 -13.74 6.16
C SER A 70 6.70 -13.10 7.41
N SER A 71 8.04 -12.99 7.50
CA SER A 71 8.72 -12.39 8.66
C SER A 71 8.43 -10.91 8.76
N MET A 72 8.52 -10.16 7.65
CA MET A 72 8.15 -8.74 7.60
C MET A 72 6.70 -8.53 8.04
N LEU A 73 5.80 -9.37 7.51
CA LEU A 73 4.37 -9.26 7.79
C LEU A 73 4.06 -9.52 9.26
N ILE A 74 4.63 -10.56 9.88
CA ILE A 74 4.43 -10.87 11.31
C ILE A 74 4.91 -9.71 12.18
N THR A 75 6.10 -9.18 11.91
CA THR A 75 6.63 -8.02 12.65
C THR A 75 5.69 -6.82 12.56
N THR A 76 5.21 -6.52 11.34
CA THR A 76 4.31 -5.38 11.13
C THR A 76 2.93 -5.61 11.75
N ILE A 77 2.42 -6.86 11.77
CA ILE A 77 1.16 -7.20 12.47
C ILE A 77 1.31 -7.00 13.97
N ASP A 78 2.41 -7.45 14.58
CA ASP A 78 2.65 -7.25 16.02
C ASP A 78 2.63 -5.76 16.40
N ASP A 79 3.28 -4.91 15.58
CA ASP A 79 3.29 -3.48 15.80
C ASP A 79 1.88 -2.87 15.66
N ALA A 80 1.09 -3.30 14.64
CA ALA A 80 -0.28 -2.82 14.45
C ALA A 80 -1.23 -3.27 15.57
N LEU A 81 -1.07 -4.50 16.08
CA LEU A 81 -1.84 -5.01 17.21
C LEU A 81 -1.50 -4.26 18.49
N SER A 82 -0.21 -3.97 18.72
CA SER A 82 0.24 -3.14 19.83
C SER A 82 -0.34 -1.73 19.76
N ASP A 83 -0.31 -1.09 18.58
CA ASP A 83 -0.89 0.22 18.35
C ASP A 83 -2.41 0.24 18.57
N ALA A 84 -3.13 -0.81 18.13
CA ALA A 84 -4.56 -1.00 18.36
C ALA A 84 -4.91 -1.35 19.81
N LYS A 85 -3.93 -1.77 20.63
CA LYS A 85 -4.13 -2.38 21.94
C LYS A 85 -5.08 -3.58 21.86
N VAL A 86 -4.82 -4.49 20.90
CA VAL A 86 -5.60 -5.70 20.64
C VAL A 86 -4.75 -6.92 20.94
N GLU A 87 -5.27 -7.81 21.77
CA GLU A 87 -4.70 -9.14 22.03
C GLU A 87 -5.53 -10.17 21.27
N ILE A 88 -4.99 -10.75 20.20
CA ILE A 88 -5.72 -11.67 19.31
C ILE A 88 -6.35 -12.83 20.09
N ASN A 89 -5.65 -13.35 21.10
CA ASN A 89 -6.15 -14.47 21.90
C ASN A 89 -7.44 -14.15 22.69
N GLN A 90 -7.79 -12.88 22.82
CA GLN A 90 -9.02 -12.41 23.48
C GLN A 90 -10.15 -12.12 22.46
N ILE A 91 -9.87 -12.24 21.17
CA ILE A 91 -10.85 -11.99 20.09
C ILE A 91 -11.44 -13.32 19.63
N GLU A 92 -12.75 -13.47 19.78
CA GLU A 92 -13.46 -14.71 19.42
C GLU A 92 -13.40 -14.98 17.91
N LYS A 93 -13.59 -13.92 17.10
CA LYS A 93 -13.61 -14.00 15.64
C LYS A 93 -12.60 -13.01 15.03
N CYS A 94 -11.32 -13.39 15.01
CA CYS A 94 -10.31 -12.65 14.30
C CYS A 94 -10.06 -13.26 12.91
N GLY A 95 -9.97 -12.41 11.88
CA GLY A 95 -9.64 -12.83 10.53
C GLY A 95 -8.46 -12.06 9.94
N VAL A 96 -7.97 -12.49 8.77
CA VAL A 96 -6.86 -11.86 8.05
C VAL A 96 -7.12 -11.81 6.56
N CYS A 97 -6.85 -10.64 5.94
CA CYS A 97 -6.81 -10.45 4.50
C CYS A 97 -5.43 -9.90 4.12
N ILE A 98 -4.74 -10.54 3.18
CA ILE A 98 -3.38 -10.16 2.77
C ILE A 98 -3.35 -9.88 1.29
N GLY A 99 -2.91 -8.67 0.90
CA GLY A 99 -2.62 -8.30 -0.48
C GLY A 99 -1.14 -8.53 -0.79
N THR A 100 -0.84 -9.15 -1.92
CA THR A 100 0.54 -9.37 -2.38
C THR A 100 0.56 -9.50 -3.90
N THR A 101 1.66 -9.13 -4.52
CA THR A 101 1.92 -9.42 -5.94
C THR A 101 2.68 -10.72 -6.09
N MET A 102 3.69 -10.93 -5.28
CA MET A 102 4.65 -12.03 -5.46
C MET A 102 4.45 -13.17 -4.46
N GLY A 103 3.87 -12.90 -3.30
CA GLY A 103 3.77 -13.88 -2.22
C GLY A 103 5.10 -14.17 -1.55
N GLU A 104 5.22 -15.35 -0.95
CA GLU A 104 6.48 -15.81 -0.36
C GLU A 104 7.37 -16.46 -1.42
N LEU A 105 8.49 -15.80 -1.78
CA LEU A 105 9.42 -16.26 -2.82
C LEU A 105 10.85 -16.48 -2.32
N SER A 106 11.17 -16.13 -1.09
CA SER A 106 12.55 -16.13 -0.57
C SER A 106 13.27 -17.47 -0.64
N GLY A 107 12.55 -18.55 -0.82
CA GLY A 107 13.16 -19.87 -0.92
C GLY A 107 13.39 -20.38 -2.34
N ILE A 108 12.93 -19.70 -3.38
CA ILE A 108 13.14 -20.17 -4.77
C ILE A 108 14.61 -20.14 -5.18
N THR A 109 15.41 -19.24 -4.61
CA THR A 109 16.83 -19.09 -4.91
C THR A 109 17.74 -20.10 -4.21
N ASN A 110 17.24 -20.87 -3.25
CA ASN A 110 18.05 -21.72 -2.37
C ASN A 110 18.06 -23.21 -2.74
N ASN A 111 17.83 -23.60 -4.00
CA ASN A 111 17.99 -25.00 -4.49
C ASN A 111 17.34 -26.12 -3.64
N SER A 112 16.49 -25.78 -2.67
CA SER A 112 15.78 -26.77 -1.87
C SER A 112 14.50 -27.15 -2.60
N GLY A 113 14.45 -28.27 -3.28
CA GLY A 113 13.38 -28.78 -4.13
C GLY A 113 11.97 -28.94 -3.51
N ALA A 114 11.61 -28.07 -2.59
CA ALA A 114 10.30 -28.05 -1.93
C ALA A 114 9.43 -26.91 -2.51
N ILE A 115 8.93 -27.10 -3.73
CA ILE A 115 7.98 -26.21 -4.41
C ILE A 115 6.74 -25.90 -3.54
N ASN A 116 6.39 -26.77 -2.58
CA ASN A 116 5.20 -26.65 -1.74
C ASN A 116 5.26 -25.58 -0.63
N LYS A 117 6.35 -24.81 -0.54
CA LYS A 117 6.54 -23.80 0.52
C LYS A 117 6.56 -22.37 -0.02
N TYR A 118 6.22 -22.16 -1.27
CA TYR A 118 6.26 -20.86 -1.94
C TYR A 118 4.94 -20.51 -2.58
N GLY A 119 4.64 -19.22 -2.65
CA GLY A 119 3.46 -18.70 -3.30
C GLY A 119 2.59 -17.83 -2.39
N PRO A 120 1.58 -17.19 -2.95
CA PRO A 120 0.75 -16.23 -2.21
C PRO A 120 0.02 -16.84 -1.01
N HIS A 121 -0.54 -18.04 -1.15
CA HIS A 121 -1.32 -18.73 -0.11
C HIS A 121 -0.52 -19.00 1.17
N ILE A 122 0.80 -19.16 1.07
CA ILE A 122 1.70 -19.41 2.21
C ILE A 122 1.63 -18.25 3.21
N LEU A 123 1.43 -17.01 2.75
CA LEU A 123 1.36 -15.86 3.64
C LEU A 123 0.19 -16.00 4.63
N SER A 124 -1.02 -16.23 4.12
CA SER A 124 -2.20 -16.37 4.99
C SER A 124 -2.13 -17.64 5.87
N GLU A 125 -1.56 -18.73 5.36
CA GLU A 125 -1.33 -19.94 6.15
C GLU A 125 -0.35 -19.70 7.31
N ASN A 126 0.78 -19.03 7.04
CA ASN A 126 1.78 -18.72 8.07
C ASN A 126 1.20 -17.80 9.14
N ILE A 127 0.49 -16.73 8.75
CA ILE A 127 -0.13 -15.78 9.67
C ILE A 127 -1.22 -16.47 10.49
N LYS A 128 -2.12 -17.21 9.84
CA LYS A 128 -3.19 -17.94 10.50
C LYS A 128 -2.63 -18.91 11.56
N LYS A 129 -1.56 -19.63 11.22
CA LYS A 129 -0.91 -20.55 12.14
C LYS A 129 -0.19 -19.84 13.28
N HIS A 130 0.52 -18.75 12.98
CA HIS A 130 1.31 -18.01 13.97
C HIS A 130 0.44 -17.40 15.06
N TYR A 131 -0.69 -16.80 14.68
CA TYR A 131 -1.61 -16.12 15.60
C TYR A 131 -2.80 -17.00 16.04
N ASN A 132 -2.86 -18.26 15.60
CA ASN A 132 -3.99 -19.16 15.85
C ASN A 132 -5.34 -18.57 15.43
N ILE A 133 -5.38 -17.90 14.26
CA ILE A 133 -6.59 -17.24 13.73
C ILE A 133 -7.61 -18.28 13.31
N SER A 134 -8.83 -18.20 13.86
CA SER A 134 -9.95 -19.11 13.55
C SER A 134 -10.90 -18.55 12.48
N GLY A 135 -10.92 -17.23 12.30
CA GLY A 135 -11.82 -16.54 11.37
C GLY A 135 -11.40 -16.59 9.90
N PRO A 136 -12.03 -15.75 9.05
CA PRO A 136 -11.74 -15.69 7.62
C PRO A 136 -10.27 -15.43 7.33
N SER A 137 -9.73 -16.11 6.32
CA SER A 137 -8.32 -15.97 5.92
C SER A 137 -8.20 -15.94 4.40
N TRP A 138 -7.71 -14.83 3.85
CA TRP A 138 -7.64 -14.56 2.43
C TRP A 138 -6.25 -14.09 2.01
N THR A 139 -5.80 -14.52 0.84
CA THR A 139 -4.68 -13.91 0.12
C THR A 139 -5.17 -13.45 -1.23
N LEU A 140 -4.93 -12.18 -1.55
CA LEU A 140 -5.41 -11.48 -2.74
C LEU A 140 -4.21 -11.07 -3.61
N THR A 141 -4.25 -11.39 -4.90
CA THR A 141 -3.13 -11.20 -5.83
C THR A 141 -3.50 -10.31 -7.01
N ASN A 142 -4.13 -9.18 -6.71
CA ASN A 142 -4.57 -8.18 -7.69
C ASN A 142 -3.44 -7.21 -8.06
N ALA A 143 -2.21 -7.73 -8.23
CA ALA A 143 -1.00 -6.96 -8.53
C ALA A 143 -0.83 -5.76 -7.58
N CYS A 144 -0.47 -4.57 -8.08
CA CYS A 144 -0.20 -3.39 -7.25
C CYS A 144 -1.43 -2.87 -6.47
N ALA A 145 -2.64 -3.27 -6.86
CA ALA A 145 -3.88 -2.91 -6.17
C ALA A 145 -4.26 -3.90 -5.05
N ALA A 146 -3.51 -5.01 -4.89
CA ALA A 146 -3.88 -6.12 -3.99
C ALA A 146 -4.15 -5.67 -2.55
N GLY A 147 -3.43 -4.65 -2.06
CA GLY A 147 -3.66 -4.10 -0.73
C GLY A 147 -5.03 -3.42 -0.57
N ASN A 148 -5.49 -2.64 -1.56
CA ASN A 148 -6.85 -2.08 -1.51
C ASN A 148 -7.92 -3.17 -1.55
N PHE A 149 -7.69 -4.23 -2.33
CA PHE A 149 -8.59 -5.40 -2.32
C PHE A 149 -8.58 -6.11 -0.96
N SER A 150 -7.43 -6.19 -0.27
CA SER A 150 -7.37 -6.78 1.07
C SER A 150 -8.14 -5.96 2.10
N ILE A 151 -8.05 -4.62 2.03
CA ILE A 151 -8.82 -3.70 2.89
C ILE A 151 -10.32 -3.87 2.63
N ALA A 152 -10.75 -3.80 1.38
CA ALA A 152 -12.16 -3.96 1.01
C ALA A 152 -12.71 -5.33 1.43
N ARG A 153 -11.95 -6.41 1.22
CA ARG A 153 -12.37 -7.74 1.65
C ARG A 153 -12.50 -7.84 3.17
N ALA A 154 -11.60 -7.22 3.92
CA ALA A 154 -11.68 -7.17 5.37
C ALA A 154 -12.93 -6.39 5.85
N VAL A 155 -13.26 -5.27 5.19
CA VAL A 155 -14.51 -4.53 5.44
C VAL A 155 -15.73 -5.43 5.19
N ASP A 156 -15.78 -6.13 4.05
CA ASP A 156 -16.88 -7.06 3.71
C ASP A 156 -17.08 -8.16 4.77
N GLU A 157 -15.99 -8.71 5.33
CA GLU A 157 -16.08 -9.77 6.36
C GLU A 157 -16.64 -9.21 7.67
N LEU A 158 -16.24 -7.99 8.07
CA LEU A 158 -16.78 -7.32 9.25
C LEU A 158 -18.26 -6.95 9.07
N GLU A 159 -18.64 -6.40 7.92
CA GLU A 159 -20.03 -6.03 7.62
C GLU A 159 -20.99 -7.23 7.60
N LYS A 160 -20.49 -8.40 7.20
CA LYS A 160 -21.24 -9.66 7.22
C LYS A 160 -21.28 -10.34 8.59
N GLY A 161 -20.54 -9.81 9.59
CA GLY A 161 -20.43 -10.41 10.93
C GLY A 161 -19.62 -11.70 10.97
N ASN A 162 -18.78 -11.95 9.95
CA ASN A 162 -17.92 -13.12 9.90
C ASN A 162 -16.67 -12.98 10.79
N ALA A 163 -16.35 -11.75 11.20
CA ALA A 163 -15.27 -11.42 12.12
C ALA A 163 -15.63 -10.21 12.97
N ASP A 164 -15.03 -10.11 14.16
CA ASP A 164 -15.10 -8.95 15.06
C ASP A 164 -13.92 -8.00 14.80
N VAL A 165 -12.77 -8.58 14.47
CA VAL A 165 -11.54 -7.89 14.10
C VAL A 165 -10.96 -8.53 12.84
N MET A 166 -10.52 -7.68 11.91
CA MET A 166 -9.83 -8.10 10.69
C MET A 166 -8.45 -7.44 10.60
N ILE A 167 -7.45 -8.24 10.33
CA ILE A 167 -6.11 -7.78 9.95
C ILE A 167 -6.11 -7.59 8.44
N ALA A 168 -6.19 -6.34 7.98
CA ALA A 168 -6.03 -6.00 6.57
C ALA A 168 -4.57 -5.64 6.31
N ALA A 169 -3.88 -6.45 5.53
CA ALA A 169 -2.44 -6.38 5.36
C ALA A 169 -2.01 -6.38 3.89
N GLY A 170 -0.81 -5.87 3.65
CA GLY A 170 -0.12 -5.99 2.37
C GLY A 170 1.37 -6.24 2.59
N VAL A 171 1.97 -7.14 1.82
CA VAL A 171 3.40 -7.42 1.88
C VAL A 171 3.93 -7.88 0.54
N ASP A 172 5.09 -7.36 0.15
CA ASP A 172 5.95 -7.95 -0.86
C ASP A 172 7.41 -7.75 -0.45
N ALA A 173 8.16 -8.84 -0.49
CA ALA A 173 9.60 -8.85 -0.24
C ALA A 173 10.37 -8.73 -1.56
N MET A 174 11.54 -8.09 -1.51
CA MET A 174 12.43 -8.00 -2.66
C MET A 174 12.88 -9.41 -3.09
N SER A 175 12.76 -9.69 -4.38
CA SER A 175 13.16 -10.97 -4.95
C SER A 175 13.79 -10.79 -6.32
N TRP A 176 14.71 -11.70 -6.66
CA TRP A 176 15.32 -11.75 -8.00
C TRP A 176 14.26 -11.90 -9.10
N VAL A 177 13.18 -12.66 -8.82
CA VAL A 177 12.09 -12.88 -9.79
C VAL A 177 11.36 -11.59 -10.11
N ALA A 178 10.94 -10.83 -9.08
CA ALA A 178 10.28 -9.55 -9.27
C ALA A 178 11.20 -8.55 -9.98
N PHE A 179 12.44 -8.41 -9.50
CA PHE A 179 13.40 -7.46 -10.05
C PHE A 179 13.72 -7.74 -11.53
N THR A 180 13.94 -9.02 -11.88
CA THR A 180 14.19 -9.43 -13.27
C THR A 180 12.96 -9.21 -14.15
N GLY A 181 11.78 -9.54 -13.66
CA GLY A 181 10.53 -9.33 -14.38
C GLY A 181 10.31 -7.86 -14.76
N PHE A 182 10.36 -6.96 -13.77
CA PHE A 182 10.19 -5.51 -14.01
C PHE A 182 11.31 -4.89 -14.83
N SER A 183 12.56 -5.36 -14.66
CA SER A 183 13.68 -4.95 -15.51
C SER A 183 13.46 -5.35 -16.96
N SER A 184 12.97 -6.56 -17.22
CA SER A 184 12.68 -7.08 -18.57
C SER A 184 11.54 -6.30 -19.25
N LEU A 185 10.56 -5.83 -18.50
CA LEU A 185 9.47 -4.97 -18.98
C LEU A 185 9.94 -3.53 -19.30
N ARG A 186 11.18 -3.18 -18.98
CA ARG A 186 11.74 -1.82 -19.14
C ARG A 186 10.90 -0.75 -18.41
N ALA A 187 10.28 -1.14 -17.31
CA ALA A 187 9.45 -0.25 -16.49
C ALA A 187 10.24 0.47 -15.39
N MET A 188 11.50 0.06 -15.16
CA MET A 188 12.34 0.57 -14.07
C MET A 188 13.19 1.77 -14.48
N SER A 189 13.30 2.74 -13.58
CA SER A 189 14.23 3.86 -13.69
C SER A 189 15.68 3.38 -13.51
N PRO A 190 16.66 3.97 -14.23
CA PRO A 190 18.05 3.62 -14.05
C PRO A 190 18.66 4.15 -12.74
N ASP A 191 18.06 5.18 -12.13
CA ASP A 191 18.60 5.90 -10.97
C ASP A 191 17.64 5.93 -9.79
N ILE A 192 16.63 6.79 -9.82
CA ILE A 192 15.62 6.98 -8.76
C ILE A 192 14.21 7.09 -9.35
N CYS A 193 13.21 6.87 -8.51
CA CYS A 193 11.81 7.10 -8.84
C CYS A 193 11.47 8.60 -8.70
N ARG A 194 10.87 9.18 -9.75
CA ARG A 194 10.49 10.61 -9.83
C ARG A 194 9.01 10.76 -10.21
N PRO A 195 8.06 10.49 -9.32
CA PRO A 195 6.64 10.60 -9.67
C PRO A 195 6.32 12.02 -10.14
N PHE A 196 5.58 12.12 -11.26
CA PHE A 196 5.13 13.38 -11.88
C PHE A 196 6.21 14.32 -12.40
N ASP A 197 7.49 14.00 -12.25
CA ASP A 197 8.59 14.81 -12.84
C ASP A 197 8.61 14.66 -14.36
N LYS A 198 8.96 15.76 -15.06
CA LYS A 198 9.11 15.79 -16.52
C LYS A 198 10.13 14.78 -17.04
N ASN A 199 11.19 14.53 -16.27
CA ASN A 199 12.30 13.66 -16.63
C ASN A 199 12.17 12.24 -16.04
N ARG A 200 10.98 11.85 -15.57
CA ARG A 200 10.75 10.50 -15.04
C ARG A 200 11.02 9.42 -16.07
N LYS A 201 11.60 8.31 -15.65
CA LYS A 201 12.04 7.22 -16.55
C LYS A 201 11.51 5.85 -16.16
N GLY A 202 10.71 5.76 -15.11
CA GLY A 202 10.19 4.51 -14.61
C GLY A 202 10.14 4.46 -13.09
N LEU A 203 9.70 3.34 -12.59
CA LEU A 203 9.64 3.05 -11.15
C LEU A 203 10.98 2.53 -10.61
N ILE A 204 11.13 2.57 -9.30
CA ILE A 204 12.11 1.76 -8.56
C ILE A 204 11.31 0.74 -7.74
N LEU A 205 11.72 -0.53 -7.76
CA LEU A 205 11.09 -1.53 -6.91
C LEU A 205 11.41 -1.28 -5.43
N GLY A 206 10.43 -1.46 -4.59
CA GLY A 206 10.54 -1.44 -3.14
C GLY A 206 10.04 -2.74 -2.52
N GLU A 207 10.45 -3.00 -1.30
CA GLU A 207 9.83 -3.99 -0.43
C GLU A 207 9.27 -3.32 0.82
N GLY A 208 8.30 -3.95 1.44
CA GLY A 208 7.69 -3.45 2.65
C GLY A 208 6.47 -4.24 3.06
N ALA A 209 5.94 -3.88 4.21
CA ALA A 209 4.66 -4.36 4.72
C ALA A 209 3.84 -3.20 5.28
N GLY A 210 2.54 -3.29 5.14
CA GLY A 210 1.56 -2.39 5.76
C GLY A 210 0.43 -3.19 6.39
N VAL A 211 -0.08 -2.74 7.53
CA VAL A 211 -1.15 -3.40 8.27
C VAL A 211 -2.11 -2.37 8.84
N LEU A 212 -3.41 -2.63 8.67
CA LEU A 212 -4.50 -1.94 9.34
C LEU A 212 -5.27 -2.96 10.20
N ILE A 213 -5.53 -2.63 11.44
CA ILE A 213 -6.47 -3.39 12.29
C ILE A 213 -7.84 -2.75 12.13
N LEU A 214 -8.77 -3.52 11.55
CA LEU A 214 -10.13 -3.08 11.26
C LEU A 214 -11.11 -3.77 12.21
N GLU A 215 -12.10 -3.02 12.67
CA GLU A 215 -13.18 -3.54 13.51
C GLU A 215 -14.45 -2.70 13.34
N THR A 216 -15.60 -3.21 13.75
CA THR A 216 -16.81 -2.39 13.81
C THR A 216 -16.70 -1.37 14.94
N LEU A 217 -17.31 -0.20 14.77
CA LEU A 217 -17.35 0.82 15.83
C LEU A 217 -17.98 0.26 17.12
N GLU A 218 -18.98 -0.61 16.99
CA GLU A 218 -19.62 -1.29 18.14
C GLU A 218 -18.60 -2.13 18.93
N HIS A 219 -17.81 -2.97 18.23
CA HIS A 219 -16.77 -3.78 18.86
C HIS A 219 -15.72 -2.91 19.54
N LEU A 220 -15.23 -1.86 18.84
CA LEU A 220 -14.27 -0.89 19.38
C LEU A 220 -14.74 -0.27 20.70
N LEU A 221 -16.01 0.22 20.73
CA LEU A 221 -16.58 0.85 21.92
C LEU A 221 -16.74 -0.16 23.06
N LYS A 222 -17.17 -1.39 22.78
CA LYS A 222 -17.29 -2.45 23.78
C LYS A 222 -15.96 -2.76 24.48
N ARG A 223 -14.85 -2.78 23.73
CA ARG A 223 -13.52 -2.99 24.31
C ARG A 223 -12.83 -1.71 24.81
N LYS A 224 -13.52 -0.56 24.73
CA LYS A 224 -13.01 0.78 25.11
C LYS A 224 -11.75 1.17 24.32
N GLY A 225 -11.67 0.80 23.06
CA GLY A 225 -10.59 1.15 22.14
C GLY A 225 -10.73 2.58 21.60
N SER A 226 -9.74 3.02 20.83
CA SER A 226 -9.74 4.30 20.12
C SER A 226 -9.59 4.08 18.61
N ALA A 227 -10.35 4.84 17.82
CA ALA A 227 -10.23 4.82 16.37
C ALA A 227 -9.22 5.88 15.89
N LYS A 228 -8.41 5.52 14.91
CA LYS A 228 -7.48 6.40 14.19
C LYS A 228 -8.09 6.97 12.90
N GLY A 229 -9.03 6.23 12.33
CA GLY A 229 -9.73 6.58 11.11
C GLY A 229 -10.84 5.60 10.81
N THR A 230 -11.46 5.75 9.64
CA THR A 230 -12.53 4.88 9.15
C THR A 230 -12.34 4.62 7.66
N ILE A 231 -12.71 3.43 7.21
CA ILE A 231 -12.83 3.10 5.79
C ILE A 231 -14.29 3.35 5.39
N LEU A 232 -14.51 4.35 4.54
CA LEU A 232 -15.85 4.83 4.20
C LEU A 232 -16.40 4.22 2.92
N GLY A 233 -15.52 3.95 1.97
CA GLY A 233 -15.93 3.40 0.70
C GLY A 233 -14.74 2.95 -0.15
N TYR A 234 -15.05 2.13 -1.14
CA TYR A 234 -14.07 1.64 -2.09
C TYR A 234 -14.72 1.44 -3.47
N GLY A 235 -13.92 1.53 -4.51
CA GLY A 235 -14.34 1.30 -5.88
C GLY A 235 -13.26 0.55 -6.66
N PHE A 236 -13.70 -0.36 -7.50
CA PHE A 236 -12.83 -1.18 -8.35
C PHE A 236 -13.33 -1.17 -9.78
N ASN A 237 -12.40 -1.19 -10.73
CA ASN A 237 -12.68 -1.27 -12.15
C ASN A 237 -11.54 -1.99 -12.88
N CYS A 238 -11.77 -2.36 -14.13
CA CYS A 238 -10.74 -2.90 -15.01
C CYS A 238 -10.81 -2.19 -16.35
N ASP A 239 -9.68 -1.68 -16.86
CA ASP A 239 -9.58 -1.00 -18.17
C ASP A 239 -9.93 -1.92 -19.34
N ALA A 240 -9.59 -3.21 -19.25
CA ALA A 240 -9.64 -4.15 -20.36
C ALA A 240 -8.93 -3.63 -21.64
N HIS A 241 -7.87 -2.80 -21.46
CA HIS A 241 -7.16 -2.11 -22.54
C HIS A 241 -5.86 -2.83 -22.94
N HIS A 242 -4.94 -3.02 -21.99
CA HIS A 242 -3.63 -3.63 -22.24
C HIS A 242 -3.07 -4.28 -20.95
N ILE A 243 -2.18 -5.29 -21.10
CA ILE A 243 -1.63 -6.02 -19.95
C ILE A 243 -0.74 -5.14 -19.06
N THR A 244 0.04 -4.22 -19.65
CA THR A 244 1.02 -3.42 -18.90
C THR A 244 0.87 -1.91 -19.08
N GLN A 245 -0.05 -1.46 -19.92
CA GLN A 245 -0.30 -0.04 -20.16
C GLN A 245 -1.69 0.35 -19.67
N PRO A 246 -1.86 1.43 -18.92
CA PRO A 246 -3.19 1.92 -18.55
C PRO A 246 -3.92 2.47 -19.78
N ASP A 247 -5.24 2.53 -19.71
CA ASP A 247 -6.03 3.25 -20.72
C ASP A 247 -5.68 4.74 -20.69
N PRO A 248 -5.11 5.32 -21.78
CA PRO A 248 -4.73 6.72 -21.82
C PRO A 248 -5.93 7.70 -21.67
N ASN A 249 -7.15 7.22 -21.87
CA ASN A 249 -8.36 7.99 -21.62
C ASN A 249 -8.73 8.07 -20.14
N ALA A 250 -8.09 7.26 -19.29
CA ALA A 250 -8.27 7.23 -17.83
C ALA A 250 -9.69 6.81 -17.36
N ILE A 251 -10.49 6.19 -18.24
CA ILE A 251 -11.90 5.86 -17.96
C ILE A 251 -12.01 4.95 -16.74
N GLY A 252 -11.21 3.88 -16.68
CA GLY A 252 -11.25 2.92 -15.58
C GLY A 252 -10.86 3.54 -14.24
N ALA A 253 -9.85 4.43 -14.24
CA ALA A 253 -9.43 5.16 -13.04
C ALA A 253 -10.55 6.09 -12.52
N VAL A 254 -11.20 6.84 -13.40
CA VAL A 254 -12.35 7.70 -13.04
C VAL A 254 -13.49 6.88 -12.47
N LEU A 255 -13.87 5.77 -13.12
CA LEU A 255 -14.94 4.89 -12.65
C LEU A 255 -14.65 4.26 -11.28
N ALA A 256 -13.39 3.95 -10.98
CA ALA A 256 -13.00 3.45 -9.65
C ALA A 256 -13.18 4.55 -8.57
N MET A 257 -12.75 5.80 -8.84
CA MET A 257 -12.95 6.93 -7.95
C MET A 257 -14.43 7.26 -7.74
N GLU A 258 -15.22 7.27 -8.81
CA GLU A 258 -16.68 7.51 -8.77
C GLU A 258 -17.40 6.45 -7.94
N SER A 259 -17.03 5.18 -8.13
CA SER A 259 -17.58 4.06 -7.36
C SER A 259 -17.25 4.16 -5.88
N ALA A 260 -16.03 4.59 -5.54
CA ALA A 260 -15.62 4.79 -4.15
C ALA A 260 -16.43 5.91 -3.47
N LEU A 261 -16.64 7.06 -4.15
CA LEU A 261 -17.47 8.15 -3.63
C LEU A 261 -18.93 7.71 -3.43
N LYS A 262 -19.48 7.01 -4.40
CA LYS A 262 -20.85 6.50 -4.31
C LYS A 262 -21.01 5.52 -3.15
N ASN A 263 -20.06 4.62 -2.97
CA ASN A 263 -20.06 3.64 -1.87
C ASN A 263 -19.94 4.32 -0.49
N ALA A 264 -19.15 5.42 -0.41
CA ALA A 264 -19.00 6.24 0.78
C ALA A 264 -20.17 7.21 1.03
N ASN A 265 -21.09 7.37 0.08
CA ASN A 265 -22.13 8.41 0.09
C ASN A 265 -21.55 9.83 0.25
N LEU A 266 -20.45 10.09 -0.48
CA LEU A 266 -19.73 11.37 -0.53
C LEU A 266 -19.76 11.97 -1.94
N THR A 267 -19.40 13.25 -2.02
CA THR A 267 -19.26 14.01 -3.26
C THR A 267 -17.80 14.36 -3.55
N ILE A 268 -17.50 14.80 -4.74
CA ILE A 268 -16.17 15.23 -5.15
C ILE A 268 -15.62 16.31 -4.21
N SER A 269 -16.46 17.27 -3.79
CA SER A 269 -16.08 18.40 -2.93
C SER A 269 -15.71 17.99 -1.49
N ASP A 270 -16.03 16.76 -1.07
CA ASP A 270 -15.68 16.26 0.25
C ASP A 270 -14.21 15.81 0.32
N ILE A 271 -13.60 15.50 -0.82
CA ILE A 271 -12.21 15.00 -0.90
C ILE A 271 -11.24 16.18 -0.99
N GLY A 272 -10.39 16.31 0.01
CA GLY A 272 -9.41 17.41 0.05
C GLY A 272 -8.01 17.04 -0.46
N TYR A 273 -7.73 15.73 -0.58
CA TYR A 273 -6.43 15.23 -1.00
C TYR A 273 -6.56 13.82 -1.59
N VAL A 274 -5.76 13.55 -2.62
CA VAL A 274 -5.62 12.21 -3.20
C VAL A 274 -4.18 11.73 -3.00
N ASN A 275 -4.02 10.63 -2.29
CA ASN A 275 -2.78 9.87 -2.31
C ASN A 275 -2.72 9.13 -3.65
N ALA A 276 -1.81 9.55 -4.50
CA ALA A 276 -1.71 9.03 -5.85
C ALA A 276 -0.97 7.70 -5.93
N HIS A 277 -1.31 6.92 -6.93
CA HIS A 277 -0.50 5.76 -7.30
C HIS A 277 0.91 6.18 -7.71
N GLY A 278 1.07 7.21 -8.55
CA GLY A 278 2.30 7.95 -8.81
C GLY A 278 3.57 7.11 -8.86
N THR A 279 3.72 6.27 -9.88
CA THR A 279 4.82 5.29 -9.97
C THR A 279 6.13 5.85 -10.53
N GLY A 280 6.11 7.06 -11.10
CA GLY A 280 7.25 7.60 -11.86
C GLY A 280 7.37 6.99 -13.27
N THR A 281 6.43 6.15 -13.70
CA THR A 281 6.38 5.70 -15.10
C THR A 281 5.67 6.73 -15.97
N PRO A 282 6.15 7.01 -17.20
CA PRO A 282 5.53 8.00 -18.07
C PRO A 282 4.04 7.76 -18.30
N ALA A 283 3.66 6.51 -18.57
CA ALA A 283 2.28 6.17 -18.91
C ALA A 283 1.32 6.31 -17.71
N ASN A 284 1.68 5.76 -16.54
CA ASN A 284 0.83 5.85 -15.36
C ASN A 284 0.62 7.30 -14.93
N ASP A 285 1.71 8.06 -14.79
CA ASP A 285 1.61 9.39 -14.22
C ASP A 285 0.85 10.38 -15.13
N LEU A 286 0.93 10.19 -16.47
CA LEU A 286 0.10 10.96 -17.41
C LEU A 286 -1.37 10.55 -17.31
N MET A 287 -1.67 9.26 -17.28
CA MET A 287 -3.03 8.75 -17.14
C MET A 287 -3.65 9.21 -15.82
N GLU A 288 -2.93 9.06 -14.71
CA GLU A 288 -3.43 9.44 -13.39
C GLU A 288 -3.61 10.96 -13.26
N GLY A 289 -2.65 11.76 -13.74
CA GLY A 289 -2.77 13.21 -13.78
C GLY A 289 -3.99 13.68 -14.58
N LYS A 290 -4.27 13.00 -15.71
CA LYS A 290 -5.50 13.22 -16.48
C LYS A 290 -6.75 12.82 -15.70
N ALA A 291 -6.76 11.62 -15.11
CA ALA A 291 -7.90 11.14 -14.31
C ALA A 291 -8.26 12.10 -13.17
N LEU A 292 -7.25 12.56 -12.43
CA LEU A 292 -7.44 13.49 -11.33
C LEU A 292 -7.97 14.84 -11.80
N TYR A 293 -7.42 15.37 -12.90
CA TYR A 293 -7.87 16.64 -13.48
C TYR A 293 -9.30 16.54 -14.01
N ASP A 294 -9.63 15.50 -14.77
CA ASP A 294 -10.96 15.30 -15.34
C ASP A 294 -12.04 15.12 -14.26
N PHE A 295 -11.67 14.49 -13.13
CA PHE A 295 -12.61 14.13 -12.07
C PHE A 295 -12.73 15.23 -11.00
N PHE A 296 -11.63 15.83 -10.55
CA PHE A 296 -11.61 16.79 -9.45
C PHE A 296 -11.35 18.24 -9.90
N GLY A 297 -10.80 18.47 -11.10
CA GLY A 297 -10.30 19.76 -11.54
C GLY A 297 -8.86 20.02 -11.09
N GLU A 298 -8.38 21.26 -11.36
CA GLU A 298 -6.97 21.64 -11.18
C GLU A 298 -6.50 21.79 -9.73
N TYR A 299 -7.43 22.08 -8.81
CA TYR A 299 -7.10 22.41 -7.41
C TYR A 299 -7.02 21.20 -6.47
N ILE A 300 -7.24 20.00 -6.96
CA ILE A 300 -7.07 18.81 -6.11
C ILE A 300 -5.59 18.62 -5.75
N LYS A 301 -5.32 18.53 -4.47
CA LYS A 301 -3.98 18.25 -3.97
C LYS A 301 -3.66 16.78 -4.08
N THR A 302 -2.46 16.47 -4.54
CA THR A 302 -1.99 15.09 -4.64
C THR A 302 -0.52 14.95 -4.32
N SER A 303 -0.11 13.80 -3.83
CA SER A 303 1.30 13.42 -3.72
C SER A 303 1.47 11.90 -3.82
N SER A 304 2.70 11.44 -4.11
CA SER A 304 3.09 10.04 -4.12
C SER A 304 4.30 9.82 -3.23
N ILE A 305 4.23 8.80 -2.39
CA ILE A 305 5.34 8.40 -1.52
C ILE A 305 6.33 7.44 -2.20
N LYS A 306 6.05 7.01 -3.43
CA LYS A 306 6.91 6.07 -4.17
C LYS A 306 8.27 6.65 -4.56
N GLY A 307 8.40 7.98 -4.59
CA GLY A 307 9.69 8.64 -4.72
C GLY A 307 10.64 8.35 -3.54
N ASN A 308 10.09 8.05 -2.38
CA ASN A 308 10.81 7.77 -1.14
C ASN A 308 11.08 6.28 -0.94
N ILE A 309 10.03 5.44 -1.04
CA ILE A 309 10.06 4.01 -0.64
C ILE A 309 10.11 3.05 -1.82
N GLY A 310 10.10 3.58 -3.05
CA GLY A 310 9.93 2.75 -4.26
C GLY A 310 8.50 2.22 -4.39
N HIS A 311 8.28 1.40 -5.40
CA HIS A 311 7.00 0.71 -5.60
C HIS A 311 7.02 -0.63 -4.87
N THR A 312 6.35 -0.71 -3.73
CA THR A 312 6.29 -1.90 -2.87
C THR A 312 5.23 -2.92 -3.32
N LEU A 313 4.87 -2.92 -4.60
CA LEU A 313 3.99 -3.87 -5.26
C LEU A 313 2.63 -4.02 -4.56
N GLY A 314 2.23 -5.23 -4.17
CA GLY A 314 0.95 -5.50 -3.50
C GLY A 314 0.86 -4.94 -2.07
N ALA A 315 2.00 -4.62 -1.44
CA ALA A 315 2.04 -3.91 -0.16
C ALA A 315 1.70 -2.42 -0.29
N ALA A 316 1.92 -1.82 -1.47
CA ALA A 316 1.91 -0.37 -1.67
C ALA A 316 0.64 0.29 -1.13
N SER A 317 -0.52 -0.20 -1.54
CA SER A 317 -1.78 0.46 -1.21
C SER A 317 -2.19 0.34 0.27
N VAL A 318 -1.74 -0.69 1.01
CA VAL A 318 -1.94 -0.74 2.48
C VAL A 318 -0.99 0.20 3.21
N ILE A 319 0.27 0.28 2.77
CA ILE A 319 1.23 1.26 3.29
C ILE A 319 0.68 2.68 3.06
N GLU A 320 0.21 2.97 1.86
CA GLU A 320 -0.38 4.25 1.48
C GLU A 320 -1.64 4.57 2.28
N ALA A 321 -2.49 3.58 2.55
CA ALA A 321 -3.66 3.74 3.41
C ALA A 321 -3.27 4.08 4.86
N ALA A 322 -2.25 3.41 5.41
CA ALA A 322 -1.71 3.73 6.75
C ALA A 322 -1.14 5.15 6.80
N ILE A 323 -0.43 5.59 5.76
CA ILE A 323 0.07 6.97 5.63
C ILE A 323 -1.09 7.97 5.52
N CYS A 324 -2.17 7.66 4.77
CA CYS A 324 -3.37 8.51 4.71
C CYS A 324 -4.02 8.69 6.11
N ILE A 325 -4.05 7.64 6.93
CA ILE A 325 -4.52 7.76 8.31
C ILE A 325 -3.60 8.67 9.11
N ARG A 326 -2.28 8.54 8.94
CA ARG A 326 -1.30 9.42 9.59
C ARG A 326 -1.44 10.88 9.15
N VAL A 327 -1.74 11.13 7.86
CA VAL A 327 -2.09 12.48 7.35
C VAL A 327 -3.30 13.06 8.09
N LEU A 328 -4.32 12.25 8.34
CA LEU A 328 -5.50 12.70 9.10
C LEU A 328 -5.19 12.98 10.57
N GLU A 329 -4.33 12.19 11.22
CA GLU A 329 -3.89 12.39 12.61
C GLU A 329 -3.05 13.66 12.75
N GLU A 330 -2.00 13.81 11.93
CA GLU A 330 -1.02 14.89 12.00
C GLU A 330 -1.46 16.18 11.30
N LYS A 331 -2.52 16.13 10.48
CA LYS A 331 -2.99 17.23 9.63
C LYS A 331 -1.90 17.78 8.70
N LEU A 332 -1.08 16.89 8.18
CA LEU A 332 0.06 17.22 7.35
C LEU A 332 0.18 16.22 6.19
N VAL A 333 0.38 16.70 4.98
CA VAL A 333 0.58 15.85 3.79
C VAL A 333 2.06 15.84 3.42
N PRO A 334 2.69 14.65 3.29
CA PRO A 334 4.07 14.56 2.83
C PRO A 334 4.20 14.98 1.36
N PRO A 335 5.32 15.62 0.98
CA PRO A 335 5.58 15.99 -0.40
C PRO A 335 5.95 14.79 -1.25
N THR A 336 5.75 14.88 -2.56
CA THR A 336 6.30 13.95 -3.54
C THR A 336 7.79 14.22 -3.69
N ALA A 337 8.61 13.25 -3.34
CA ALA A 337 10.06 13.37 -3.43
C ALA A 337 10.55 13.32 -4.88
N ASN A 338 11.75 13.87 -5.11
CA ASN A 338 12.50 13.81 -6.35
C ASN A 338 11.90 14.56 -7.56
N ILE A 339 10.97 15.50 -7.35
CA ILE A 339 10.48 16.39 -8.40
C ILE A 339 11.43 17.57 -8.53
N GLU A 340 12.18 17.62 -9.64
CA GLU A 340 12.96 18.80 -10.02
C GLU A 340 12.13 19.75 -10.91
N ASN A 341 11.43 19.18 -11.88
CA ASN A 341 10.57 19.90 -12.80
C ASN A 341 9.25 19.14 -12.98
N LEU A 342 8.16 19.68 -12.48
CA LEU A 342 6.84 19.09 -12.70
C LEU A 342 6.54 18.99 -14.21
N ASP A 343 6.01 17.84 -14.63
CA ASP A 343 5.58 17.65 -16.03
C ASP A 343 4.43 18.62 -16.34
N PRO A 344 4.58 19.50 -17.37
CA PRO A 344 3.54 20.47 -17.72
C PRO A 344 2.22 19.85 -18.17
N ASN A 345 2.20 18.56 -18.47
CA ASN A 345 0.97 17.82 -18.77
C ASN A 345 0.21 17.36 -17.52
N ILE A 346 0.83 17.43 -16.34
CA ILE A 346 0.17 17.17 -15.04
C ILE A 346 -0.45 18.50 -14.58
N LYS A 347 -1.77 18.58 -14.60
CA LYS A 347 -2.52 19.81 -14.40
C LYS A 347 -3.18 19.95 -13.03
N VAL A 348 -2.87 19.05 -12.11
CA VAL A 348 -3.34 19.06 -10.72
C VAL A 348 -2.26 19.61 -9.78
N GLU A 349 -2.64 20.01 -8.57
CA GLU A 349 -1.70 20.53 -7.58
C GLU A 349 -0.89 19.38 -6.94
N VAL A 350 0.31 19.11 -7.49
CA VAL A 350 1.23 18.10 -6.89
C VAL A 350 2.02 18.76 -5.76
N ILE A 351 1.83 18.25 -4.54
CA ILE A 351 2.59 18.68 -3.35
C ILE A 351 4.04 18.21 -3.51
N LYS A 352 4.99 19.17 -3.47
CA LYS A 352 6.42 18.94 -3.58
C LYS A 352 7.19 19.90 -2.65
N ASP A 353 8.47 19.74 -2.54
CA ASP A 353 9.41 20.56 -1.77
C ASP A 353 9.20 20.53 -0.26
N ILE A 354 8.03 20.87 0.24
CA ILE A 354 7.71 20.90 1.68
C ILE A 354 6.36 20.26 1.98
N PRO A 355 6.21 19.66 3.18
CA PRO A 355 4.90 19.18 3.64
C PRO A 355 3.86 20.31 3.68
N GLN A 356 2.62 19.97 3.37
CA GLN A 356 1.53 20.95 3.38
C GLN A 356 0.49 20.62 4.46
N HIS A 357 -0.03 21.67 5.12
CA HIS A 357 -1.11 21.52 6.09
C HIS A 357 -2.39 21.01 5.42
N PHE A 358 -3.08 20.09 6.11
CA PHE A 358 -4.28 19.42 5.64
C PHE A 358 -5.40 19.51 6.70
N ASP A 359 -6.51 20.12 6.36
CA ASP A 359 -7.65 20.27 7.28
C ASP A 359 -8.98 19.82 6.66
N TYR A 360 -8.95 18.74 5.89
CA TYR A 360 -10.13 18.06 5.35
C TYR A 360 -10.41 16.79 6.16
N LYS A 361 -11.65 16.28 6.02
CA LYS A 361 -12.08 15.07 6.72
C LYS A 361 -11.76 13.79 5.97
N PHE A 362 -11.67 13.86 4.64
CA PHE A 362 -11.63 12.68 3.78
C PHE A 362 -10.45 12.74 2.80
N ILE A 363 -9.83 11.60 2.64
CA ILE A 363 -8.73 11.34 1.71
C ILE A 363 -9.13 10.20 0.79
N MET A 364 -8.81 10.31 -0.49
CA MET A 364 -8.87 9.20 -1.42
C MET A 364 -7.47 8.64 -1.64
N SER A 365 -7.31 7.32 -1.66
CA SER A 365 -6.06 6.64 -2.00
C SER A 365 -6.29 5.76 -3.22
N ASN A 366 -5.50 5.98 -4.27
CA ASN A 366 -5.64 5.30 -5.56
C ASN A 366 -4.52 4.28 -5.77
N ALA A 367 -4.84 3.14 -6.36
CA ALA A 367 -3.85 2.18 -6.83
C ALA A 367 -4.27 1.62 -8.19
N TYR A 368 -3.37 1.73 -9.16
CA TYR A 368 -3.53 1.26 -10.53
C TYR A 368 -2.50 0.18 -10.82
N ALA A 369 -2.93 -0.91 -11.41
CA ALA A 369 -2.08 -2.09 -11.53
C ALA A 369 -1.98 -2.59 -12.97
N PHE A 370 -0.91 -3.29 -13.27
CA PHE A 370 -0.83 -4.08 -14.49
C PHE A 370 -2.02 -5.05 -14.57
N GLY A 371 -2.47 -5.33 -15.79
CA GLY A 371 -3.74 -5.99 -16.05
C GLY A 371 -4.91 -5.01 -16.20
N GLY A 372 -4.67 -3.70 -16.04
CA GLY A 372 -5.69 -2.65 -16.11
C GLY A 372 -6.59 -2.59 -14.88
N ILE A 373 -6.13 -3.10 -13.75
CA ILE A 373 -6.90 -3.09 -12.50
C ILE A 373 -6.77 -1.71 -11.85
N ASN A 374 -7.91 -1.05 -11.61
CA ASN A 374 -8.00 0.23 -10.92
C ASN A 374 -8.72 0.08 -9.59
N SER A 375 -8.22 0.76 -8.57
CA SER A 375 -8.85 0.77 -7.25
C SER A 375 -8.72 2.13 -6.58
N SER A 376 -9.75 2.53 -5.85
CA SER A 376 -9.78 3.72 -5.01
C SER A 376 -10.41 3.36 -3.67
N ILE A 377 -9.84 3.85 -2.58
CA ILE A 377 -10.45 3.75 -1.25
C ILE A 377 -10.60 5.14 -0.64
N ILE A 378 -11.61 5.33 0.19
CA ILE A 378 -11.87 6.58 0.92
C ILE A 378 -11.67 6.33 2.41
N ILE A 379 -10.78 7.12 2.98
CA ILE A 379 -10.39 7.08 4.38
C ILE A 379 -10.81 8.42 5.01
N GLY A 380 -11.39 8.36 6.20
CA GLY A 380 -11.86 9.56 6.88
C GLY A 380 -11.57 9.57 8.37
N ARG A 381 -11.74 10.75 8.99
CA ARG A 381 -11.78 10.87 10.45
C ARG A 381 -13.12 10.35 10.95
N LEU A 382 -13.11 9.70 12.10
CA LEU A 382 -14.32 9.48 12.88
C LEU A 382 -14.75 10.83 13.49
N ASN A 383 -16.03 11.19 13.32
CA ASN A 383 -16.59 12.42 13.92
C ASN A 383 -16.75 12.28 15.44
#